data_0d20d53932b4f1f471d2aaed3005bfe8
#
_entry.id   0d20d53932b4f1f471d2aaed3005bfe8
#
_cell.length_a   1.000
_cell.length_b   1.000
_cell.length_c   1.000
_cell.angle_alpha   90.00
_cell.angle_beta   90.00
_cell.angle_gamma   90.00
#
_symmetry.space_group_name_H-M   'P 1'
#
loop_
_entity.id
_entity.type
_entity.pdbx_description
1 polymer ?
#
loop_
_entity_poly.entity_id
_entity_poly.type
_entity_poly.pdbx_seq_one_letter_code
_entity_poly.pdbx_strand_id
1 'polypeptide(L)'
;RPTAALNDDRDEVEMGNPNLDPYEANNFDLSIEYYPTKLSVLSAGLFYKDIRNPIFGATYDIDQLPGSIDLGFLGDAGADIEEVATYINGETATVQGLELNYVQQLDFLGGFWEGFLASANVTIVESEASVPDEEDVAQTRDVPLLKQNDLIWNASIGYDKGPWDLRISANFRDDYLDELFGADLDRYTSDHLSVEASAKYDVNDNLQIYVEGKNLTDEPEYYYHGAESRLSQYDEYGARYVIGARLTY
;
A
#
# COMPACT_ATOMS: atom_id res chain seq x y z
N ARG A 1 22.68 18.54 -2.52
CA ARG A 1 22.28 19.61 -3.46
C ARG A 1 20.84 19.34 -3.84
N PRO A 2 19.92 20.32 -3.78
CA PRO A 2 18.60 20.14 -4.35
C PRO A 2 18.78 19.82 -5.83
N THR A 3 18.19 18.71 -6.26
CA THR A 3 18.06 18.39 -7.68
C THR A 3 16.73 19.00 -8.11
N ALA A 4 16.74 19.77 -9.18
CA ALA A 4 15.53 20.27 -9.82
C ALA A 4 15.46 19.71 -11.23
N ALA A 5 14.26 19.30 -11.66
CA ALA A 5 13.94 18.86 -13.00
C ALA A 5 12.77 19.69 -13.53
N LEU A 6 12.81 20.06 -14.80
CA LEU A 6 11.68 20.68 -15.50
C LEU A 6 10.93 19.58 -16.26
N ASN A 7 9.61 19.68 -16.30
CA ASN A 7 8.80 18.85 -17.17
C ASN A 7 9.03 19.20 -18.68
N ASP A 8 8.43 18.41 -19.58
CA ASP A 8 8.63 18.57 -21.02
C ASP A 8 8.11 19.92 -21.55
N ASP A 9 7.02 20.45 -20.98
CA ASP A 9 6.41 21.73 -21.35
C ASP A 9 7.10 22.93 -20.68
N ARG A 10 7.94 22.69 -19.66
CA ARG A 10 8.71 23.67 -18.88
C ARG A 10 7.88 24.65 -18.04
N ASP A 11 6.65 24.30 -17.73
CA ASP A 11 5.74 25.04 -16.86
C ASP A 11 5.73 24.53 -15.42
N GLU A 12 6.24 23.31 -15.18
CA GLU A 12 6.39 22.72 -13.87
C GLU A 12 7.85 22.41 -13.52
N VAL A 13 8.26 22.69 -12.30
CA VAL A 13 9.55 22.28 -11.75
C VAL A 13 9.38 21.31 -10.58
N GLU A 14 9.97 20.14 -10.68
CA GLU A 14 10.10 19.23 -9.55
C GLU A 14 11.41 19.47 -8.81
N MET A 15 11.37 19.72 -7.51
CA MET A 15 12.56 20.01 -6.72
C MET A 15 12.49 19.46 -5.28
N GLY A 16 13.67 19.11 -4.74
CA GLY A 16 13.81 18.78 -3.33
C GLY A 16 13.81 20.03 -2.44
N ASN A 17 13.28 19.91 -1.22
CA ASN A 17 13.29 20.96 -0.21
C ASN A 17 14.41 20.69 0.81
N PRO A 18 15.50 21.50 0.83
CA PRO A 18 16.59 21.33 1.78
C PRO A 18 16.26 21.80 3.22
N ASN A 19 15.13 22.45 3.41
CA ASN A 19 14.69 23.03 4.69
C ASN A 19 13.75 22.09 5.47
N LEU A 20 13.59 20.84 5.02
CA LEU A 20 12.76 19.87 5.73
C LEU A 20 13.33 19.56 7.11
N ASP A 21 12.47 19.60 8.12
CA ASP A 21 12.76 19.05 9.43
C ASP A 21 12.75 17.52 9.38
N PRO A 22 13.56 16.85 10.22
CA PRO A 22 13.56 15.41 10.31
C PRO A 22 12.20 14.87 10.77
N TYR A 23 11.77 13.81 10.12
CA TYR A 23 10.66 13.00 10.57
C TYR A 23 11.04 12.28 11.88
N GLU A 24 10.18 12.38 12.89
CA GLU A 24 10.34 11.73 14.20
C GLU A 24 9.07 10.95 14.55
N ALA A 25 9.21 9.77 15.17
CA ALA A 25 8.07 8.99 15.61
C ALA A 25 8.29 8.34 16.99
N ASN A 26 7.25 8.37 17.81
CA ASN A 26 7.13 7.56 19.03
C ASN A 26 6.16 6.40 18.74
N ASN A 27 6.62 5.17 18.93
CA ASN A 27 5.83 3.97 18.66
C ASN A 27 5.55 3.22 19.96
N PHE A 28 4.31 2.74 20.10
CA PHE A 28 3.87 1.87 21.19
C PHE A 28 3.20 0.64 20.58
N ASP A 29 3.74 -0.54 20.88
CA ASP A 29 3.25 -1.80 20.35
C ASP A 29 2.96 -2.75 21.52
N LEU A 30 1.83 -3.46 21.43
CA LEU A 30 1.46 -4.53 22.33
C LEU A 30 0.98 -5.73 21.53
N SER A 31 1.56 -6.89 21.75
CA SER A 31 1.13 -8.12 21.08
C SER A 31 0.94 -9.28 22.04
N ILE A 32 0.04 -10.17 21.67
CA ILE A 32 -0.20 -11.45 22.34
C ILE A 32 -0.27 -12.57 21.30
N GLU A 33 0.35 -13.68 21.61
CA GLU A 33 0.34 -14.88 20.79
C GLU A 33 -0.16 -16.07 21.60
N TYR A 34 -1.00 -16.88 20.95
CA TYR A 34 -1.50 -18.12 21.54
C TYR A 34 -1.30 -19.27 20.54
N TYR A 35 -0.77 -20.38 21.04
CA TYR A 35 -0.43 -21.57 20.25
C TYR A 35 -1.34 -22.73 20.69
N PRO A 36 -2.56 -22.88 20.10
CA PRO A 36 -3.48 -23.96 20.46
C PRO A 36 -2.90 -25.35 20.23
N THR A 37 -2.08 -25.51 19.18
CA THR A 37 -1.34 -26.72 18.85
C THR A 37 0.09 -26.38 18.44
N LYS A 38 0.93 -27.37 18.18
CA LYS A 38 2.29 -27.15 17.67
C LYS A 38 2.32 -26.53 16.25
N LEU A 39 1.21 -26.64 15.52
CA LEU A 39 1.07 -26.24 14.12
C LEU A 39 -0.05 -25.20 13.95
N SER A 40 -0.29 -24.42 15.00
CA SER A 40 -1.28 -23.34 14.96
C SER A 40 -0.80 -22.13 15.76
N VAL A 41 -1.16 -20.95 15.29
CA VAL A 41 -0.94 -19.69 15.98
C VAL A 41 -2.15 -18.77 15.79
N LEU A 42 -2.55 -18.12 16.87
CA LEU A 42 -3.47 -17.00 16.88
C LEU A 42 -2.73 -15.84 17.53
N SER A 43 -2.58 -14.73 16.85
CA SER A 43 -1.96 -13.54 17.40
C SER A 43 -2.85 -12.31 17.23
N ALA A 44 -2.72 -11.38 18.17
CA ALA A 44 -3.33 -10.07 18.13
C ALA A 44 -2.30 -9.03 18.53
N GLY A 45 -2.21 -7.93 17.79
CA GLY A 45 -1.35 -6.80 18.03
C GLY A 45 -2.14 -5.50 18.03
N LEU A 46 -1.78 -4.58 18.91
CA LEU A 46 -2.24 -3.21 18.92
C LEU A 46 -1.03 -2.31 18.73
N PHE A 47 -1.15 -1.30 17.91
CA PHE A 47 -0.09 -0.31 17.72
C PHE A 47 -0.64 1.10 17.74
N TYR A 48 0.21 2.02 18.18
CA TYR A 48 -0.03 3.47 18.12
C TYR A 48 1.28 4.17 17.79
N LYS A 49 1.23 5.10 16.83
CA LYS A 49 2.37 5.92 16.42
C LYS A 49 1.99 7.39 16.48
N ASP A 50 2.81 8.17 17.13
CA ASP A 50 2.76 9.63 17.20
C ASP A 50 3.94 10.16 16.39
N ILE A 51 3.64 10.86 15.29
CA ILE A 51 4.59 11.26 14.26
C ILE A 51 4.65 12.78 14.23
N ARG A 52 5.85 13.32 14.19
CA ARG A 52 6.13 14.75 14.04
C ARG A 52 6.83 15.00 12.73
N ASN A 53 6.56 16.16 12.15
CA ASN A 53 7.14 16.58 10.88
C ASN A 53 6.98 15.53 9.77
N PRO A 54 5.79 14.92 9.58
CA PRO A 54 5.58 14.02 8.46
C PRO A 54 5.87 14.76 7.16
N ILE A 55 6.44 14.07 6.16
CA ILE A 55 6.87 14.68 4.91
C ILE A 55 5.88 14.27 3.81
N PHE A 56 5.35 15.27 3.11
CA PHE A 56 4.41 15.10 2.01
C PHE A 56 4.96 15.70 0.72
N GLY A 57 4.61 15.12 -0.43
CA GLY A 57 4.72 15.80 -1.71
C GLY A 57 3.58 16.82 -1.84
N ALA A 58 3.87 17.98 -2.37
CA ALA A 58 2.88 19.02 -2.64
C ALA A 58 3.26 19.76 -3.93
N THR A 59 2.25 20.11 -4.72
CA THR A 59 2.39 20.96 -5.89
C THR A 59 1.72 22.29 -5.61
N TYR A 60 2.41 23.36 -5.88
CA TYR A 60 1.96 24.74 -5.64
C TYR A 60 2.00 25.54 -6.92
N ASP A 61 0.99 26.38 -7.11
CA ASP A 61 1.11 27.49 -8.04
C ASP A 61 2.24 28.41 -7.59
N ILE A 62 2.99 28.97 -8.52
CA ILE A 62 4.19 29.78 -8.21
C ILE A 62 3.90 30.98 -7.31
N ASP A 63 2.71 31.55 -7.39
CA ASP A 63 2.26 32.69 -6.59
C ASP A 63 1.87 32.32 -5.15
N GLN A 64 1.65 31.03 -4.88
CA GLN A 64 1.30 30.46 -3.56
C GLN A 64 2.47 29.74 -2.88
N LEU A 65 3.65 29.78 -3.50
CA LEU A 65 4.82 29.05 -3.03
C LEU A 65 5.24 29.51 -1.61
N PRO A 66 5.40 28.58 -0.64
CA PRO A 66 5.93 28.94 0.68
C PRO A 66 7.26 29.67 0.58
N GLY A 67 7.41 30.78 1.34
CA GLY A 67 8.63 31.61 1.29
C GLY A 67 9.92 30.90 1.74
N SER A 68 9.82 29.66 2.22
CA SER A 68 10.96 28.77 2.52
C SER A 68 11.56 28.12 1.27
N ILE A 69 10.86 28.16 0.13
CA ILE A 69 11.28 27.58 -1.15
C ILE A 69 11.82 28.70 -2.04
N ASP A 70 13.11 28.62 -2.38
CA ASP A 70 13.81 29.62 -3.20
C ASP A 70 14.04 29.08 -4.62
N LEU A 71 13.43 29.72 -5.61
CA LEU A 71 13.61 29.45 -7.03
C LEU A 71 14.69 30.28 -7.71
N GLY A 72 15.39 31.14 -6.96
CA GLY A 72 16.41 32.04 -7.53
C GLY A 72 17.53 31.33 -8.30
N PHE A 73 17.72 30.03 -8.09
CA PHE A 73 18.69 29.22 -8.84
C PHE A 73 18.30 28.94 -10.30
N LEU A 74 17.02 29.08 -10.66
CA LEU A 74 16.52 28.86 -12.02
C LEU A 74 16.82 30.01 -12.98
N GLY A 75 17.09 31.21 -12.45
CA GLY A 75 17.38 32.38 -13.27
C GLY A 75 16.27 32.69 -14.29
N ASP A 76 16.65 32.97 -15.54
CA ASP A 76 15.70 33.29 -16.62
C ASP A 76 14.79 32.09 -17.01
N ALA A 77 15.20 30.85 -16.69
CA ALA A 77 14.38 29.66 -16.93
C ALA A 77 13.16 29.57 -15.97
N GLY A 78 13.19 30.30 -14.84
CA GLY A 78 12.07 30.37 -13.90
C GLY A 78 10.93 31.31 -14.34
N ALA A 79 11.08 32.04 -15.46
CA ALA A 79 10.08 33.01 -15.89
C ALA A 79 8.80 32.40 -16.49
N ASP A 80 8.87 31.13 -16.93
CA ASP A 80 7.78 30.42 -17.57
C ASP A 80 7.19 29.33 -16.66
N ILE A 81 7.62 29.22 -15.37
CA ILE A 81 7.14 28.21 -14.43
C ILE A 81 5.82 28.66 -13.84
N GLU A 82 4.83 27.82 -13.93
CA GLU A 82 3.50 28.02 -13.35
C GLU A 82 3.33 27.20 -12.06
N GLU A 83 3.92 25.99 -11.99
CA GLU A 83 3.78 25.05 -10.87
C GLU A 83 5.13 24.57 -10.33
N VAL A 84 5.16 24.31 -9.02
CA VAL A 84 6.32 23.77 -8.30
C VAL A 84 5.93 22.54 -7.49
N ALA A 85 6.38 21.36 -7.92
CA ALA A 85 6.27 20.13 -7.17
C ALA A 85 7.46 19.96 -6.20
N THR A 86 7.18 19.81 -4.92
CA THR A 86 8.21 19.74 -3.88
C THR A 86 7.76 18.91 -2.69
N TYR A 87 8.56 18.89 -1.62
CA TYR A 87 8.24 18.22 -0.36
C TYR A 87 8.13 19.23 0.77
N ILE A 88 7.17 19.02 1.66
CA ILE A 88 6.92 19.87 2.83
C ILE A 88 6.77 19.02 4.08
N ASN A 89 6.97 19.64 5.26
CA ASN A 89 6.57 19.02 6.51
C ASN A 89 5.11 19.38 6.81
N GLY A 90 4.31 18.36 7.14
CA GLY A 90 3.07 18.55 7.89
C GLY A 90 3.37 18.79 9.37
N GLU A 91 2.34 19.14 10.16
CA GLU A 91 2.53 19.41 11.58
C GLU A 91 2.69 18.13 12.40
N THR A 92 1.69 17.27 12.37
CA THR A 92 1.65 16.00 13.10
C THR A 92 0.90 14.94 12.30
N ALA A 93 1.16 13.68 12.62
CA ALA A 93 0.31 12.58 12.17
C ALA A 93 0.20 11.52 13.27
N THR A 94 -0.92 10.83 13.30
CA THR A 94 -1.15 9.69 14.16
C THR A 94 -1.54 8.48 13.35
N VAL A 95 -1.09 7.30 13.79
CA VAL A 95 -1.50 6.02 13.21
C VAL A 95 -1.77 5.06 14.35
N GLN A 96 -2.93 4.44 14.35
CA GLN A 96 -3.28 3.41 15.32
C GLN A 96 -3.98 2.25 14.62
N GLY A 97 -3.86 1.06 15.21
CA GLY A 97 -4.52 -0.07 14.58
C GLY A 97 -4.46 -1.36 15.37
N LEU A 98 -5.15 -2.32 14.77
CA LEU A 98 -5.27 -3.69 15.25
C LEU A 98 -4.81 -4.65 14.16
N GLU A 99 -3.95 -5.58 14.53
CA GLU A 99 -3.52 -6.69 13.68
C GLU A 99 -4.00 -8.00 14.29
N LEU A 100 -4.66 -8.84 13.49
CA LEU A 100 -5.03 -10.20 13.87
C LEU A 100 -4.43 -11.16 12.86
N ASN A 101 -3.89 -12.28 13.36
CA ASN A 101 -3.37 -13.33 12.50
C ASN A 101 -3.76 -14.69 13.05
N TYR A 102 -4.18 -15.57 12.14
CA TYR A 102 -4.55 -16.95 12.42
C TYR A 102 -3.92 -17.89 11.40
N VAL A 103 -3.25 -18.92 11.90
CA VAL A 103 -2.73 -20.02 11.09
C VAL A 103 -3.07 -21.33 11.79
N GLN A 104 -3.63 -22.27 11.04
CA GLN A 104 -4.04 -23.58 11.56
C GLN A 104 -3.79 -24.67 10.55
N GLN A 105 -2.97 -25.65 10.88
CA GLN A 105 -2.93 -26.92 10.20
C GLN A 105 -3.96 -27.88 10.81
N LEU A 106 -4.71 -28.61 9.99
CA LEU A 106 -5.79 -29.48 10.43
C LEU A 106 -5.33 -30.92 10.74
N ASP A 107 -4.07 -31.07 11.17
CA ASP A 107 -3.43 -32.37 11.51
C ASP A 107 -4.18 -33.12 12.59
N PHE A 108 -4.87 -32.44 13.50
CA PHE A 108 -5.66 -33.01 14.58
C PHE A 108 -6.93 -33.79 14.12
N LEU A 109 -7.38 -33.55 12.87
CA LEU A 109 -8.53 -34.25 12.29
C LEU A 109 -8.16 -35.62 11.71
N GLY A 110 -6.88 -35.87 11.45
CA GLY A 110 -6.36 -37.10 10.91
C GLY A 110 -6.74 -37.39 9.43
N GLY A 111 -6.11 -38.35 8.85
CA GLY A 111 -6.45 -38.86 7.50
C GLY A 111 -6.29 -37.79 6.42
N PHE A 112 -7.31 -37.64 5.59
CA PHE A 112 -7.31 -36.64 4.50
C PHE A 112 -7.11 -35.21 5.00
N TRP A 113 -7.67 -34.84 6.13
CA TRP A 113 -7.68 -33.49 6.67
C TRP A 113 -6.32 -32.99 7.17
N GLU A 114 -5.39 -33.91 7.47
CA GLU A 114 -4.03 -33.54 7.94
C GLU A 114 -3.27 -32.66 6.97
N GLY A 115 -3.57 -32.76 5.66
CA GLY A 115 -2.92 -31.98 4.62
C GLY A 115 -3.41 -30.54 4.53
N PHE A 116 -4.52 -30.17 5.21
CA PHE A 116 -5.05 -28.82 5.09
C PHE A 116 -4.35 -27.83 6.03
N LEU A 117 -4.07 -26.65 5.47
CA LEU A 117 -3.60 -25.46 6.17
C LEU A 117 -4.54 -24.31 5.85
N ALA A 118 -5.09 -23.69 6.88
CA ALA A 118 -5.84 -22.45 6.75
C ALA A 118 -5.04 -21.30 7.37
N SER A 119 -5.01 -20.15 6.71
CA SER A 119 -4.45 -18.91 7.27
C SER A 119 -5.32 -17.72 6.93
N ALA A 120 -5.37 -16.77 7.85
CA ALA A 120 -6.02 -15.49 7.65
C ALA A 120 -5.30 -14.43 8.47
N ASN A 121 -5.17 -13.24 7.93
CA ASN A 121 -4.78 -12.07 8.69
C ASN A 121 -5.65 -10.88 8.32
N VAL A 122 -5.83 -9.97 9.25
CA VAL A 122 -6.51 -8.71 9.05
C VAL A 122 -5.77 -7.61 9.80
N THR A 123 -5.59 -6.48 9.15
CA THR A 123 -5.06 -5.25 9.71
C THR A 123 -6.11 -4.17 9.52
N ILE A 124 -6.49 -3.53 10.62
CA ILE A 124 -7.39 -2.36 10.65
C ILE A 124 -6.56 -1.20 11.14
N VAL A 125 -6.51 -0.13 10.37
CA VAL A 125 -5.70 1.06 10.66
C VAL A 125 -6.59 2.28 10.59
N GLU A 126 -6.37 3.21 11.49
CA GLU A 126 -6.88 4.57 11.43
C GLU A 126 -5.68 5.51 11.47
N SER A 127 -5.62 6.42 10.53
CA SER A 127 -4.56 7.42 10.47
C SER A 127 -5.12 8.80 10.19
N GLU A 128 -4.46 9.80 10.75
CA GLU A 128 -4.78 11.21 10.55
C GLU A 128 -3.48 12.00 10.48
N ALA A 129 -3.38 12.89 9.52
CA ALA A 129 -2.25 13.79 9.34
C ALA A 129 -2.75 15.20 9.04
N SER A 130 -2.17 16.19 9.70
CA SER A 130 -2.45 17.60 9.43
C SER A 130 -1.44 18.12 8.40
N VAL A 131 -1.96 18.46 7.21
CA VAL A 131 -1.17 18.94 6.07
C VAL A 131 -1.56 20.37 5.73
N PRO A 132 -0.66 21.21 5.19
CA PRO A 132 -1.04 22.50 4.64
C PRO A 132 -2.13 22.33 3.56
N ASP A 133 -3.08 23.25 3.55
CA ASP A 133 -4.10 23.31 2.51
C ASP A 133 -3.51 23.86 1.21
N GLU A 134 -3.79 23.23 0.07
CA GLU A 134 -3.24 23.63 -1.22
C GLU A 134 -3.85 24.95 -1.75
N GLU A 135 -5.08 25.28 -1.33
CA GLU A 135 -5.74 26.56 -1.71
C GLU A 135 -5.33 27.72 -0.81
N ASP A 136 -4.97 27.45 0.46
CA ASP A 136 -4.50 28.45 1.42
C ASP A 136 -3.44 27.83 2.36
N VAL A 137 -2.19 27.91 1.98
CA VAL A 137 -1.04 27.35 2.72
C VAL A 137 -0.89 27.85 4.16
N ALA A 138 -1.63 28.90 4.55
CA ALA A 138 -1.69 29.36 5.93
C ALA A 138 -2.67 28.57 6.80
N GLN A 139 -3.48 27.72 6.20
CA GLN A 139 -4.41 26.81 6.86
C GLN A 139 -3.89 25.38 6.74
N THR A 140 -4.41 24.50 7.59
CA THR A 140 -4.15 23.07 7.52
C THR A 140 -5.47 22.33 7.39
N ARG A 141 -5.44 21.18 6.73
CA ARG A 141 -6.54 20.22 6.68
C ARG A 141 -6.07 18.86 7.18
N ASP A 142 -6.99 18.10 7.76
CA ASP A 142 -6.72 16.75 8.23
C ASP A 142 -7.06 15.75 7.12
N VAL A 143 -6.12 14.85 6.86
CA VAL A 143 -6.24 13.81 5.83
C VAL A 143 -5.73 12.47 6.39
N PRO A 144 -6.17 11.32 5.87
CA PRO A 144 -5.49 10.06 6.11
C PRO A 144 -4.03 10.12 5.65
N LEU A 145 -3.16 9.30 6.21
CA LEU A 145 -1.80 9.18 5.67
C LEU A 145 -1.83 8.66 4.24
N LEU A 146 -1.01 9.28 3.40
CA LEU A 146 -0.86 8.87 2.01
C LEU A 146 -0.45 7.39 1.91
N LYS A 147 -1.09 6.67 0.99
CA LYS A 147 -0.82 5.25 0.70
C LYS A 147 -1.04 4.32 1.88
N GLN A 148 -1.90 4.71 2.81
CA GLN A 148 -2.33 3.93 3.95
C GLN A 148 -3.78 3.47 3.74
N ASN A 149 -3.97 2.14 3.66
CA ASN A 149 -5.30 1.53 3.63
C ASN A 149 -5.85 1.41 5.06
N ASP A 150 -7.14 1.63 5.25
CA ASP A 150 -7.80 1.46 6.55
C ASP A 150 -8.05 -0.02 6.87
N LEU A 151 -8.25 -0.84 5.84
CA LEU A 151 -8.46 -2.28 5.96
C LEU A 151 -7.63 -3.06 4.94
N ILE A 152 -6.85 -4.00 5.45
CA ILE A 152 -6.16 -5.00 4.63
C ILE A 152 -6.47 -6.37 5.22
N TRP A 153 -6.86 -7.34 4.39
CA TRP A 153 -6.95 -8.71 4.83
C TRP A 153 -6.45 -9.69 3.77
N ASN A 154 -5.94 -10.82 4.25
CA ASN A 154 -5.53 -11.93 3.42
C ASN A 154 -6.08 -13.21 4.02
N ALA A 155 -6.55 -14.12 3.18
CA ALA A 155 -7.00 -15.44 3.58
C ALA A 155 -6.51 -16.49 2.61
N SER A 156 -6.10 -17.65 3.11
CA SER A 156 -5.69 -18.75 2.24
C SER A 156 -6.08 -20.12 2.82
N ILE A 157 -6.35 -21.06 1.92
CA ILE A 157 -6.48 -22.46 2.21
C ILE A 157 -5.50 -23.22 1.32
N GLY A 158 -4.64 -24.01 1.93
CA GLY A 158 -3.70 -24.91 1.27
C GLY A 158 -4.01 -26.36 1.59
N TYR A 159 -3.58 -27.26 0.71
CA TYR A 159 -3.56 -28.70 0.94
C TYR A 159 -2.20 -29.24 0.46
N ASP A 160 -1.43 -29.76 1.40
CA ASP A 160 -0.11 -30.35 1.15
C ASP A 160 -0.08 -31.76 1.75
N LYS A 161 -0.35 -32.75 0.93
CA LYS A 161 -0.26 -34.17 1.32
C LYS A 161 -0.03 -35.06 0.13
N GLY A 162 0.94 -35.98 0.27
CA GLY A 162 1.32 -36.91 -0.80
C GLY A 162 1.91 -36.16 -1.99
N PRO A 163 1.46 -36.40 -3.23
CA PRO A 163 2.00 -35.74 -4.41
C PRO A 163 1.37 -34.35 -4.68
N TRP A 164 0.45 -33.89 -3.85
CA TRP A 164 -0.33 -32.67 -4.09
C TRP A 164 0.10 -31.51 -3.18
N ASP A 165 0.37 -30.35 -3.78
CA ASP A 165 0.43 -29.04 -3.12
C ASP A 165 -0.56 -28.11 -3.83
N LEU A 166 -1.67 -27.82 -3.17
CA LEU A 166 -2.75 -26.98 -3.69
C LEU A 166 -2.92 -25.75 -2.79
N ARG A 167 -3.18 -24.59 -3.38
CA ARG A 167 -3.47 -23.38 -2.61
C ARG A 167 -4.46 -22.49 -3.37
N ILE A 168 -5.35 -21.90 -2.62
CA ILE A 168 -6.15 -20.74 -3.03
C ILE A 168 -5.98 -19.64 -2.00
N SER A 169 -5.81 -18.41 -2.45
CA SER A 169 -5.70 -17.23 -1.58
C SER A 169 -6.51 -16.08 -2.13
N ALA A 170 -7.00 -15.25 -1.22
CA ALA A 170 -7.65 -13.99 -1.50
C ALA A 170 -6.93 -12.89 -0.72
N ASN A 171 -6.64 -11.77 -1.37
CA ASN A 171 -5.97 -10.61 -0.82
C ASN A 171 -6.83 -9.39 -1.12
N PHE A 172 -7.17 -8.65 -0.09
CA PHE A 172 -7.97 -7.44 -0.17
C PHE A 172 -7.22 -6.27 0.45
N ARG A 173 -7.30 -5.14 -0.20
CA ARG A 173 -6.98 -3.82 0.36
C ARG A 173 -8.14 -2.87 0.10
N ASP A 174 -8.43 -2.04 1.07
CA ASP A 174 -9.41 -0.97 0.95
C ASP A 174 -8.85 0.17 0.08
N ASP A 175 -9.68 1.15 -0.24
CA ASP A 175 -9.21 2.37 -0.91
C ASP A 175 -8.23 3.15 -0.02
N TYR A 176 -7.47 4.05 -0.62
CA TYR A 176 -6.54 4.91 0.09
C TYR A 176 -6.27 6.20 -0.67
N LEU A 177 -5.93 7.24 0.08
CA LEU A 177 -5.44 8.50 -0.44
C LEU A 177 -4.05 8.30 -1.08
N ASP A 178 -3.93 8.54 -2.39
CA ASP A 178 -2.71 8.36 -3.17
C ASP A 178 -1.88 9.65 -3.28
N GLU A 179 -2.53 10.75 -3.66
CA GLU A 179 -1.88 12.05 -3.88
C GLU A 179 -2.79 13.20 -3.44
N LEU A 180 -2.20 14.29 -2.99
CA LEU A 180 -2.88 15.52 -2.58
C LEU A 180 -2.94 16.50 -3.77
N PHE A 181 -4.15 16.94 -4.10
CA PHE A 181 -4.43 17.95 -5.14
C PHE A 181 -5.44 19.02 -4.67
N GLY A 182 -5.77 19.04 -3.37
CA GLY A 182 -6.82 19.85 -2.79
C GLY A 182 -8.07 19.03 -2.40
N ALA A 183 -8.81 19.48 -1.40
CA ALA A 183 -9.83 18.70 -0.69
C ALA A 183 -10.83 17.95 -1.59
N ASP A 184 -11.27 18.58 -2.69
CA ASP A 184 -12.24 18.01 -3.63
C ASP A 184 -11.58 17.26 -4.82
N LEU A 185 -10.26 17.31 -4.94
CA LEU A 185 -9.49 16.81 -6.07
C LEU A 185 -8.44 15.78 -5.67
N ASP A 186 -8.29 15.49 -4.39
CA ASP A 186 -7.36 14.47 -3.91
C ASP A 186 -7.57 13.16 -4.67
N ARG A 187 -6.45 12.53 -5.05
CA ARG A 187 -6.49 11.29 -5.80
C ARG A 187 -6.51 10.11 -4.86
N TYR A 188 -7.43 9.20 -5.13
CA TYR A 188 -7.59 7.95 -4.41
C TYR A 188 -7.35 6.76 -5.33
N THR A 189 -6.81 5.69 -4.77
CA THR A 189 -6.81 4.36 -5.38
C THR A 189 -7.97 3.58 -4.77
N SER A 190 -8.82 2.97 -5.60
CA SER A 190 -9.96 2.17 -5.14
C SER A 190 -9.52 0.90 -4.41
N ASP A 191 -10.45 0.29 -3.71
CA ASP A 191 -10.28 -1.04 -3.14
C ASP A 191 -9.87 -2.07 -4.21
N HIS A 192 -9.24 -3.15 -3.79
CA HIS A 192 -8.76 -4.18 -4.71
C HIS A 192 -8.84 -5.56 -4.07
N LEU A 193 -9.53 -6.49 -4.75
CA LEU A 193 -9.64 -7.90 -4.35
C LEU A 193 -8.98 -8.80 -5.38
N SER A 194 -7.82 -9.36 -5.07
CA SER A 194 -7.15 -10.35 -5.91
C SER A 194 -7.34 -11.76 -5.37
N VAL A 195 -7.78 -12.67 -6.23
CA VAL A 195 -7.84 -14.11 -5.94
C VAL A 195 -6.76 -14.82 -6.75
N GLU A 196 -6.00 -15.68 -6.09
CA GLU A 196 -4.94 -16.48 -6.69
C GLU A 196 -5.16 -17.97 -6.38
N ALA A 197 -4.78 -18.83 -7.30
CA ALA A 197 -4.78 -20.28 -7.09
C ALA A 197 -3.53 -20.92 -7.67
N SER A 198 -3.02 -21.95 -6.99
CA SER A 198 -1.92 -22.76 -7.50
C SER A 198 -2.16 -24.24 -7.23
N ALA A 199 -1.70 -25.07 -8.13
CA ALA A 199 -1.69 -26.52 -7.98
C ALA A 199 -0.35 -27.07 -8.46
N LYS A 200 0.31 -27.86 -7.62
CA LYS A 200 1.53 -28.60 -7.96
C LYS A 200 1.28 -30.08 -7.74
N TYR A 201 1.86 -30.89 -8.60
CA TYR A 201 1.77 -32.33 -8.54
C TYR A 201 3.13 -32.97 -8.79
N ASP A 202 3.62 -33.72 -7.81
CA ASP A 202 4.84 -34.51 -7.92
C ASP A 202 4.55 -35.80 -8.68
N VAL A 203 4.92 -35.83 -9.96
CA VAL A 203 4.77 -37.01 -10.81
C VAL A 203 5.64 -38.17 -10.31
N ASN A 204 6.85 -37.83 -9.86
CA ASN A 204 7.81 -38.70 -9.18
C ASN A 204 8.87 -37.81 -8.48
N ASP A 205 9.88 -38.43 -7.84
CA ASP A 205 10.92 -37.75 -7.08
C ASP A 205 11.73 -36.70 -7.88
N ASN A 206 11.69 -36.78 -9.20
CA ASN A 206 12.48 -35.94 -10.10
C ASN A 206 11.63 -34.96 -10.92
N LEU A 207 10.33 -35.14 -11.05
CA LEU A 207 9.47 -34.35 -11.91
C LEU A 207 8.24 -33.85 -11.15
N GLN A 208 8.11 -32.53 -11.07
CA GLN A 208 6.92 -31.82 -10.60
C GLN A 208 6.32 -31.01 -11.76
N ILE A 209 5.01 -31.07 -11.89
CA ILE A 209 4.25 -30.17 -12.79
C ILE A 209 3.46 -29.16 -11.94
N TYR A 210 3.25 -27.95 -12.46
CA TYR A 210 2.49 -26.93 -11.75
C TYR A 210 1.66 -26.05 -12.69
N VAL A 211 0.59 -25.52 -12.14
CA VAL A 211 -0.24 -24.47 -12.73
C VAL A 211 -0.50 -23.40 -11.67
N GLU A 212 -0.44 -22.15 -12.07
CA GLU A 212 -0.73 -20.99 -11.24
C GLU A 212 -1.65 -20.04 -11.98
N GLY A 213 -2.60 -19.45 -11.26
CA GLY A 213 -3.46 -18.38 -11.73
C GLY A 213 -3.38 -17.21 -10.77
N LYS A 214 -3.20 -16.00 -11.30
CA LYS A 214 -3.14 -14.74 -10.54
C LYS A 214 -4.19 -13.79 -11.06
N ASN A 215 -4.73 -12.98 -10.17
CA ASN A 215 -5.83 -12.06 -10.46
C ASN A 215 -7.00 -12.78 -11.16
N LEU A 216 -7.47 -13.88 -10.55
CA LEU A 216 -8.57 -14.68 -11.10
C LEU A 216 -9.92 -13.96 -11.08
N THR A 217 -10.03 -12.91 -10.33
CA THR A 217 -11.17 -11.97 -10.27
C THR A 217 -11.18 -11.01 -11.45
N ASP A 218 -10.06 -10.91 -12.18
CA ASP A 218 -9.86 -9.92 -13.26
C ASP A 218 -10.07 -8.48 -12.76
N GLU A 219 -9.57 -8.22 -11.54
CA GLU A 219 -9.73 -6.95 -10.85
C GLU A 219 -8.78 -5.90 -11.47
N PRO A 220 -9.30 -4.75 -11.92
CA PRO A 220 -8.48 -3.65 -12.41
C PRO A 220 -7.90 -2.80 -11.28
N GLU A 221 -6.91 -1.97 -11.58
CA GLU A 221 -6.54 -0.84 -10.75
C GLU A 221 -7.36 0.39 -11.16
N TYR A 222 -8.07 0.98 -10.22
CA TYR A 222 -8.95 2.11 -10.46
C TYR A 222 -8.55 3.30 -9.59
N TYR A 223 -8.41 4.47 -10.21
CA TYR A 223 -8.03 5.71 -9.54
C TYR A 223 -9.07 6.78 -9.81
N TYR A 224 -9.37 7.61 -8.81
CA TYR A 224 -10.38 8.65 -8.91
C TYR A 224 -9.99 9.92 -8.14
N HIS A 225 -10.59 11.07 -8.49
CA HIS A 225 -10.39 12.34 -7.80
C HIS A 225 -11.61 12.68 -6.94
N GLY A 226 -11.43 12.76 -5.63
CA GLY A 226 -12.43 13.15 -4.64
C GLY A 226 -13.63 12.21 -4.52
N ALA A 227 -14.17 11.72 -5.61
CA ALA A 227 -15.29 10.79 -5.63
C ALA A 227 -15.10 9.73 -6.72
N GLU A 228 -15.49 8.47 -6.45
CA GLU A 228 -15.38 7.34 -7.38
C GLU A 228 -15.94 7.59 -8.79
N SER A 229 -16.94 8.46 -8.91
CA SER A 229 -17.49 8.84 -10.21
C SER A 229 -16.57 9.70 -11.08
N ARG A 230 -15.47 10.21 -10.54
CA ARG A 230 -14.49 11.05 -11.23
C ARG A 230 -13.24 10.24 -11.55
N LEU A 231 -13.34 9.36 -12.55
CA LEU A 231 -12.23 8.54 -13.02
C LEU A 231 -11.00 9.38 -13.35
N SER A 232 -9.85 9.04 -12.74
CA SER A 232 -8.53 9.57 -13.05
C SER A 232 -7.75 8.62 -13.97
N GLN A 233 -7.65 7.34 -13.57
CA GLN A 233 -6.90 6.32 -14.30
C GLN A 233 -7.55 4.95 -14.13
N TYR A 234 -7.46 4.13 -15.15
CA TYR A 234 -7.96 2.75 -15.15
C TYR A 234 -6.95 1.85 -15.85
N ASP A 235 -6.39 0.90 -15.09
CA ASP A 235 -5.40 -0.04 -15.57
C ASP A 235 -5.93 -1.47 -15.49
N GLU A 236 -6.12 -2.12 -16.63
CA GLU A 236 -6.60 -3.48 -16.73
C GLU A 236 -5.44 -4.43 -17.09
N TYR A 237 -5.04 -5.26 -16.14
CA TYR A 237 -3.93 -6.22 -16.32
C TYR A 237 -4.40 -7.61 -16.69
N GLY A 238 -5.67 -7.94 -16.44
CA GLY A 238 -6.27 -9.24 -16.72
C GLY A 238 -5.82 -10.36 -15.80
N ALA A 239 -6.52 -11.49 -15.88
CA ALA A 239 -6.10 -12.72 -15.21
C ALA A 239 -4.88 -13.34 -15.92
N ARG A 240 -3.88 -13.77 -15.15
CA ARG A 240 -2.64 -14.36 -15.66
C ARG A 240 -2.48 -15.80 -15.24
N TYR A 241 -2.15 -16.66 -16.20
CA TYR A 241 -1.96 -18.10 -15.98
C TYR A 241 -0.53 -18.51 -16.33
N VAL A 242 0.03 -19.40 -15.51
CA VAL A 242 1.35 -20.00 -15.74
C VAL A 242 1.23 -21.52 -15.65
N ILE A 243 1.83 -22.23 -16.58
CA ILE A 243 2.00 -23.69 -16.54
C ILE A 243 3.49 -23.98 -16.67
N GLY A 244 4.00 -24.90 -15.88
CA GLY A 244 5.40 -25.28 -15.92
C GLY A 244 5.69 -26.67 -15.37
N ALA A 245 6.95 -27.06 -15.55
CA ALA A 245 7.49 -28.29 -14.98
C ALA A 245 8.88 -28.03 -14.36
N ARG A 246 9.17 -28.70 -13.26
CA ARG A 246 10.44 -28.66 -12.54
C ARG A 246 11.07 -30.04 -12.60
N LEU A 247 12.30 -30.11 -13.10
CA LEU A 247 13.14 -31.32 -13.09
C LEU A 247 14.28 -31.14 -12.07
N THR A 248 14.44 -32.15 -11.21
CA THR A 248 15.55 -32.24 -10.24
C THR A 248 16.35 -33.50 -10.53
N TYR A 249 17.68 -33.44 -10.65
CA TYR A 249 18.59 -34.60 -10.87
C TYR A 249 19.57 -34.73 -9.73
#